data_887d597727dcc24d22117e7a3c8e30e0
#
_entry.id   887d597727dcc24d22117e7a3c8e30e0
#
_cell.length_a   1.000
_cell.length_b   1.000
_cell.length_c   1.000
_cell.angle_alpha   90.00
_cell.angle_beta   90.00
_cell.angle_gamma   90.00
#
_symmetry.space_group_name_H-M   'P 1'
#
loop_
_entity.id
_entity.type
_entity.pdbx_description
1 polymer ?
#
loop_
_entity_poly.entity_id
_entity_poly.type
_entity_poly.pdbx_seq_one_letter_code
_entity_poly.pdbx_strand_id
1 'polypeptide(L)'
;MISIAPVLLLLSAAAQSPPIPGSHGVQTAAEKVTEILPFSAILLVIGLVFFGTLAISRISVKLGIPAILGILLLGLAINVKYTVFDLGFINSLHTVSLAMILFYAGLKTNVKAIRGFLSFGIWLAVAGSILTALILAAGIWFISSDTMGGIEFGFSQLGFPIALMVGVSMASTDSAAIQSVLEATGRSIPKQLGKILEFESALNCSIAVLALAVATSFMASTVTNGHGTVLRAEMIALAGRLVIGLVVGIGMGYFSRLSIEKLVTDRSQLLILGLSLALMAYGVGSLAGQAGFISAFVTGVFLGNNKYSNDLVSPECVSEIMLPFNEMTEIAIFFIFGLISTPQMVLSVLPIAFLASLILMFVARPLSLAMLSPISPFSAKENLLLSWCGLRGAVPLALGFEGAEYIPKIAGIDPIIAHELVQNCEGIIFSIVVFNLLIQGITIPHFVKRLHLEGPLADQLA
;
A
#
# COMPACT_ATOMS: atom_id res chain seq x y z
N MET A 1 9.30 -7.09 29.99
CA MET A 1 8.11 -7.80 29.51
C MET A 1 6.90 -7.20 30.22
N ILE A 2 6.19 -6.26 29.60
CA ILE A 2 4.93 -5.73 30.15
C ILE A 2 3.87 -6.76 29.78
N SER A 3 3.27 -7.40 30.80
CA SER A 3 2.22 -8.39 30.61
C SER A 3 0.98 -7.70 30.01
N ILE A 4 0.56 -8.12 28.83
CA ILE A 4 -0.67 -7.67 28.15
C ILE A 4 -1.92 -8.29 28.80
N ALA A 5 -1.75 -9.26 29.71
CA ALA A 5 -2.83 -9.94 30.40
C ALA A 5 -3.85 -9.02 31.10
N PRO A 6 -3.46 -7.91 31.78
CA PRO A 6 -4.44 -7.02 32.42
C PRO A 6 -5.33 -6.27 31.38
N VAL A 7 -4.81 -5.96 30.21
CA VAL A 7 -5.57 -5.28 29.14
C VAL A 7 -6.60 -6.24 28.53
N LEU A 8 -6.22 -7.50 28.33
CA LEU A 8 -7.12 -8.55 27.87
C LEU A 8 -8.21 -8.88 28.90
N LEU A 9 -7.90 -8.82 30.21
CA LEU A 9 -8.88 -8.99 31.29
C LEU A 9 -9.87 -7.82 31.35
N LEU A 10 -9.44 -6.58 31.11
CA LEU A 10 -10.32 -5.42 31.03
C LEU A 10 -11.24 -5.48 29.81
N LEU A 11 -10.74 -5.95 28.67
CA LEU A 11 -11.55 -6.17 27.48
C LEU A 11 -12.58 -7.30 27.66
N SER A 12 -12.24 -8.37 28.40
CA SER A 12 -13.16 -9.45 28.70
C SER A 12 -14.24 -9.06 29.74
N ALA A 13 -13.91 -8.17 30.69
CA ALA A 13 -14.87 -7.64 31.66
C ALA A 13 -15.86 -6.65 31.04
N ALA A 14 -15.46 -5.88 30.01
CA ALA A 14 -16.36 -4.97 29.29
C ALA A 14 -17.39 -5.69 28.39
N ALA A 15 -17.14 -6.96 28.05
CA ALA A 15 -18.04 -7.78 27.23
C ALA A 15 -19.19 -8.46 28.02
N GLN A 16 -19.21 -8.35 29.36
CA GLN A 16 -20.28 -8.94 30.20
C GLN A 16 -21.39 -7.92 30.49
N SER A 17 -22.25 -7.65 29.50
CA SER A 17 -23.55 -7.03 29.72
C SER A 17 -24.56 -8.10 30.18
N PRO A 18 -25.45 -7.84 31.18
CA PRO A 18 -26.41 -8.84 31.63
C PRO A 18 -27.41 -9.17 30.51
N PRO A 19 -27.84 -10.47 30.40
CA PRO A 19 -28.79 -10.89 29.37
C PRO A 19 -30.17 -10.31 29.59
N ILE A 20 -30.81 -9.84 28.53
CA ILE A 20 -32.21 -9.41 28.51
C ILE A 20 -33.10 -10.67 28.68
N PRO A 21 -34.02 -10.75 29.63
CA PRO A 21 -34.87 -11.91 29.84
C PRO A 21 -35.96 -11.97 28.73
N GLY A 22 -36.02 -13.07 28.02
CA GLY A 22 -37.18 -13.47 27.23
C GLY A 22 -36.97 -13.61 25.71
N SER A 23 -36.18 -14.60 25.26
CA SER A 23 -36.37 -15.20 23.93
C SER A 23 -35.84 -16.65 23.93
N HIS A 24 -36.73 -17.62 24.22
CA HIS A 24 -36.50 -19.01 23.87
C HIS A 24 -36.88 -19.22 22.42
N GLY A 25 -35.89 -19.26 21.53
CA GLY A 25 -36.03 -19.61 20.11
C GLY A 25 -34.79 -20.39 19.69
N VAL A 26 -35.02 -21.56 19.13
CA VAL A 26 -34.06 -22.55 18.63
C VAL A 26 -32.91 -21.87 17.87
N GLN A 27 -31.73 -21.85 18.48
CA GLN A 27 -30.49 -21.43 17.82
C GLN A 27 -29.96 -22.60 17.00
N THR A 28 -30.08 -22.51 15.69
CA THR A 28 -29.35 -23.34 14.74
C THR A 28 -27.87 -23.01 14.84
N ALA A 29 -27.00 -24.01 14.82
CA ALA A 29 -25.55 -23.98 15.05
C ALA A 29 -24.72 -23.16 13.99
N ALA A 30 -25.34 -22.27 13.26
CA ALA A 30 -24.74 -21.46 12.19
C ALA A 30 -24.58 -19.95 12.51
N GLU A 31 -25.11 -19.47 13.62
CA GLU A 31 -24.87 -18.08 14.06
C GLU A 31 -23.74 -18.06 15.09
N LYS A 32 -22.48 -18.08 14.65
CA LYS A 32 -21.41 -17.47 15.42
C LYS A 32 -21.72 -15.98 15.49
N VAL A 33 -22.36 -15.54 16.56
CA VAL A 33 -22.48 -14.13 16.92
C VAL A 33 -21.05 -13.60 17.03
N THR A 34 -20.64 -12.86 16.04
CA THR A 34 -19.44 -12.03 16.07
C THR A 34 -19.75 -10.97 17.13
N GLU A 35 -19.20 -11.11 18.33
CA GLU A 35 -19.33 -10.08 19.36
C GLU A 35 -18.68 -8.81 18.84
N ILE A 36 -19.50 -7.87 18.37
CA ILE A 36 -19.04 -6.52 17.99
C ILE A 36 -18.62 -5.85 19.30
N LEU A 37 -17.36 -5.47 19.39
CA LEU A 37 -16.86 -4.72 20.54
C LEU A 37 -17.67 -3.43 20.72
N PRO A 38 -18.03 -3.04 21.95
CA PRO A 38 -18.69 -1.78 22.21
C PRO A 38 -17.82 -0.62 21.70
N PHE A 39 -18.45 0.44 21.21
CA PHE A 39 -17.77 1.58 20.58
C PHE A 39 -16.66 2.18 21.46
N SER A 40 -16.86 2.18 22.80
CA SER A 40 -15.85 2.60 23.78
C SER A 40 -14.57 1.73 23.77
N ALA A 41 -14.71 0.42 23.53
CA ALA A 41 -13.58 -0.48 23.41
C ALA A 41 -12.83 -0.25 22.08
N ILE A 42 -13.55 0.03 21.01
CA ILE A 42 -12.94 0.40 19.71
C ILE A 42 -12.10 1.68 19.88
N LEU A 43 -12.64 2.71 20.53
CA LEU A 43 -11.90 3.95 20.79
C LEU A 43 -10.66 3.72 21.66
N LEU A 44 -10.77 2.85 22.69
CA LEU A 44 -9.63 2.48 23.51
C LEU A 44 -8.55 1.77 22.69
N VAL A 45 -8.92 0.82 21.83
CA VAL A 45 -7.98 0.12 20.95
C VAL A 45 -7.29 1.10 20.02
N ILE A 46 -8.02 2.01 19.36
CA ILE A 46 -7.44 3.04 18.50
C ILE A 46 -6.45 3.92 19.27
N GLY A 47 -6.83 4.39 20.47
CA GLY A 47 -5.94 5.18 21.31
C GLY A 47 -4.68 4.43 21.73
N LEU A 48 -4.82 3.15 22.11
CA LEU A 48 -3.69 2.29 22.49
C LEU A 48 -2.77 2.00 21.28
N VAL A 49 -3.32 1.86 20.07
CA VAL A 49 -2.54 1.68 18.85
C VAL A 49 -1.69 2.93 18.58
N PHE A 50 -2.29 4.12 18.55
CA PHE A 50 -1.54 5.36 18.34
C PHE A 50 -0.50 5.62 19.45
N PHE A 51 -0.83 5.32 20.71
CA PHE A 51 0.14 5.42 21.79
C PHE A 51 1.25 4.37 21.63
N GLY A 52 0.90 3.14 21.29
CA GLY A 52 1.83 2.03 21.10
C GLY A 52 2.80 2.26 19.93
N THR A 53 2.39 3.00 18.88
CA THR A 53 3.24 3.31 17.74
C THR A 53 4.48 4.12 18.13
N LEU A 54 4.36 5.00 19.12
CA LEU A 54 5.51 5.75 19.65
C LEU A 54 6.52 4.83 20.33
N ALA A 55 6.05 3.84 21.09
CA ALA A 55 6.92 2.83 21.72
C ALA A 55 7.56 1.92 20.66
N ILE A 56 6.76 1.46 19.69
CA ILE A 56 7.23 0.62 18.58
C ILE A 56 8.28 1.38 17.76
N SER A 57 8.04 2.65 17.43
CA SER A 57 8.99 3.46 16.68
C SER A 57 10.35 3.54 17.42
N ARG A 58 10.33 3.78 18.71
CA ARG A 58 11.59 3.82 19.52
C ARG A 58 12.30 2.46 19.59
N ILE A 59 11.54 1.37 19.68
CA ILE A 59 12.12 0.02 19.68
C ILE A 59 12.67 -0.31 18.28
N SER A 60 11.95 0.02 17.24
CA SER A 60 12.34 -0.20 15.85
C SER A 60 13.64 0.51 15.50
N VAL A 61 13.81 1.77 15.91
CA VAL A 61 15.08 2.51 15.76
C VAL A 61 16.24 1.75 16.42
N LYS A 62 16.05 1.22 17.63
CA LYS A 62 17.10 0.46 18.33
C LYS A 62 17.45 -0.86 17.66
N LEU A 63 16.46 -1.49 17.03
CA LEU A 63 16.61 -2.77 16.31
C LEU A 63 17.05 -2.59 14.85
N GLY A 64 17.02 -1.36 14.32
CA GLY A 64 17.28 -1.07 12.90
C GLY A 64 16.25 -1.65 11.94
N ILE A 65 14.99 -1.80 12.39
CA ILE A 65 13.86 -2.30 11.59
C ILE A 65 12.86 -1.19 11.33
N PRO A 66 12.10 -1.23 10.20
CA PRO A 66 11.03 -0.24 9.96
C PRO A 66 9.97 -0.28 11.05
N ALA A 67 9.55 0.89 11.56
CA ALA A 67 8.49 0.99 12.57
C ALA A 67 7.16 0.39 12.06
N ILE A 68 6.87 0.54 10.80
CA ILE A 68 5.71 0.01 10.08
C ILE A 68 5.58 -1.52 10.25
N LEU A 69 6.69 -2.26 10.20
CA LEU A 69 6.70 -3.70 10.43
C LEU A 69 6.23 -4.05 11.85
N GLY A 70 6.67 -3.27 12.84
CA GLY A 70 6.22 -3.47 14.23
C GLY A 70 4.72 -3.25 14.39
N ILE A 71 4.15 -2.26 13.71
CA ILE A 71 2.71 -1.96 13.74
C ILE A 71 1.91 -3.09 13.08
N LEU A 72 2.36 -3.57 11.92
CA LEU A 72 1.74 -4.70 11.21
C LEU A 72 1.72 -5.97 12.06
N LEU A 73 2.86 -6.28 12.71
CA LEU A 73 2.97 -7.43 13.60
C LEU A 73 2.16 -7.25 14.90
N LEU A 74 2.01 -6.02 15.39
CA LEU A 74 1.12 -5.73 16.52
C LEU A 74 -0.32 -6.03 16.17
N GLY A 75 -0.80 -5.61 14.98
CA GLY A 75 -2.13 -5.93 14.47
C GLY A 75 -2.34 -7.45 14.42
N LEU A 76 -1.39 -8.19 13.84
CA LEU A 76 -1.43 -9.65 13.75
C LEU A 76 -1.44 -10.32 15.13
N ALA A 77 -0.70 -9.78 16.11
CA ALA A 77 -0.65 -10.33 17.47
C ALA A 77 -1.95 -10.07 18.26
N ILE A 78 -2.65 -8.96 18.00
CA ILE A 78 -3.94 -8.62 18.60
C ILE A 78 -5.08 -9.39 17.93
N ASN A 79 -4.88 -9.91 16.73
CA ASN A 79 -5.86 -10.73 16.00
C ASN A 79 -6.25 -11.97 16.79
N VAL A 80 -6.99 -11.77 17.85
CA VAL A 80 -7.53 -12.82 18.70
C VAL A 80 -9.05 -12.78 18.55
N LYS A 81 -9.61 -13.69 17.75
CA LYS A 81 -11.03 -14.12 17.74
C LYS A 81 -12.13 -13.05 17.53
N TYR A 82 -11.81 -11.76 17.42
CA TYR A 82 -12.81 -10.69 17.35
C TYR A 82 -12.71 -10.00 16.01
N THR A 83 -13.75 -10.04 15.19
CA THR A 83 -13.97 -9.08 14.12
C THR A 83 -14.31 -7.74 14.76
N VAL A 84 -13.29 -6.92 15.01
CA VAL A 84 -13.46 -5.60 15.65
C VAL A 84 -14.21 -4.63 14.72
N PHE A 85 -14.12 -4.86 13.42
CA PHE A 85 -14.70 -3.98 12.41
C PHE A 85 -15.49 -4.77 11.38
N ASP A 86 -16.60 -4.19 10.92
CA ASP A 86 -17.33 -4.69 9.77
C ASP A 86 -16.50 -4.55 8.48
N LEU A 87 -16.59 -5.53 7.58
CA LEU A 87 -15.86 -5.52 6.29
C LEU A 87 -16.14 -4.26 5.49
N GLY A 88 -17.39 -3.74 5.52
CA GLY A 88 -17.74 -2.49 4.86
C GLY A 88 -17.00 -1.28 5.40
N PHE A 89 -16.78 -1.22 6.72
CA PHE A 89 -15.99 -0.19 7.36
C PHE A 89 -14.51 -0.27 6.97
N ILE A 90 -13.96 -1.50 6.95
CA ILE A 90 -12.56 -1.74 6.57
C ILE A 90 -12.31 -1.28 5.12
N ASN A 91 -13.19 -1.64 4.19
CA ASN A 91 -13.08 -1.26 2.78
C ASN A 91 -13.22 0.26 2.58
N SER A 92 -14.11 0.90 3.34
CA SER A 92 -14.26 2.36 3.30
C SER A 92 -13.02 3.06 3.83
N LEU A 93 -12.48 2.58 4.96
CA LEU A 93 -11.26 3.14 5.56
C LEU A 93 -10.04 2.93 4.67
N HIS A 94 -9.92 1.74 4.06
CA HIS A 94 -8.89 1.44 3.06
C HIS A 94 -8.93 2.42 1.88
N THR A 95 -10.11 2.64 1.29
CA THR A 95 -10.31 3.55 0.16
C THR A 95 -9.92 4.99 0.53
N VAL A 96 -10.38 5.48 1.67
CA VAL A 96 -10.02 6.83 2.17
C VAL A 96 -8.52 6.93 2.41
N SER A 97 -7.94 5.94 3.07
CA SER A 97 -6.50 5.90 3.37
C SER A 97 -5.66 5.92 2.10
N LEU A 98 -6.00 5.09 1.12
CA LEU A 98 -5.27 5.03 -0.15
C LEU A 98 -5.40 6.35 -0.94
N ALA A 99 -6.58 6.98 -0.95
CA ALA A 99 -6.77 8.29 -1.56
C ALA A 99 -5.90 9.38 -0.92
N MET A 100 -5.80 9.37 0.41
CA MET A 100 -4.96 10.30 1.18
C MET A 100 -3.47 10.08 0.92
N ILE A 101 -3.02 8.84 0.96
CA ILE A 101 -1.62 8.47 0.68
C ILE A 101 -1.22 8.90 -0.74
N LEU A 102 -2.07 8.65 -1.73
CA LEU A 102 -1.79 9.04 -3.12
C LEU A 102 -1.81 10.57 -3.32
N PHE A 103 -2.75 11.27 -2.68
CA PHE A 103 -2.77 12.74 -2.71
C PHE A 103 -1.48 13.32 -2.09
N TYR A 104 -1.07 12.80 -0.94
CA TYR A 104 0.16 13.23 -0.27
C TYR A 104 1.42 12.89 -1.08
N ALA A 105 1.49 11.69 -1.66
CA ALA A 105 2.56 11.32 -2.58
C ALA A 105 2.65 12.29 -3.77
N GLY A 106 1.49 12.71 -4.29
CA GLY A 106 1.42 13.78 -5.29
C GLY A 106 1.97 15.11 -4.79
N LEU A 107 1.61 15.55 -3.58
CA LEU A 107 2.12 16.80 -2.97
C LEU A 107 3.65 16.81 -2.86
N LYS A 108 4.25 15.68 -2.48
CA LYS A 108 5.71 15.52 -2.38
C LYS A 108 6.42 15.47 -3.74
N THR A 109 5.72 15.18 -4.81
CA THR A 109 6.31 15.04 -6.15
C THR A 109 6.73 16.39 -6.72
N ASN A 110 8.02 16.73 -6.63
CA ASN A 110 8.57 17.97 -7.20
C ASN A 110 9.05 17.75 -8.65
N VAL A 111 8.20 18.09 -9.63
CA VAL A 111 8.47 17.90 -11.06
C VAL A 111 9.69 18.70 -11.54
N LYS A 112 9.97 19.87 -10.96
CA LYS A 112 11.13 20.68 -11.36
C LYS A 112 12.44 20.05 -10.89
N ALA A 113 12.44 19.46 -9.70
CA ALA A 113 13.64 18.86 -9.12
C ALA A 113 14.11 17.60 -9.84
N ILE A 114 13.20 16.94 -10.58
CA ILE A 114 13.46 15.68 -11.29
C ILE A 114 13.65 15.85 -12.80
N ARG A 115 13.63 17.08 -13.32
CA ARG A 115 13.72 17.36 -14.77
C ARG A 115 14.87 16.65 -15.47
N GLY A 116 16.05 16.55 -14.82
CA GLY A 116 17.25 15.93 -15.39
C GLY A 116 17.15 14.42 -15.61
N PHE A 117 16.25 13.74 -14.90
CA PHE A 117 16.05 12.29 -14.98
C PHE A 117 14.55 11.90 -15.09
N LEU A 118 13.70 12.85 -15.46
CA LEU A 118 12.25 12.66 -15.57
C LEU A 118 11.90 11.51 -16.53
N SER A 119 12.53 11.45 -17.68
CA SER A 119 12.31 10.37 -18.67
C SER A 119 12.61 9.00 -18.08
N PHE A 120 13.78 8.85 -17.43
CA PHE A 120 14.13 7.60 -16.77
C PHE A 120 13.16 7.28 -15.62
N GLY A 121 12.79 8.27 -14.80
CA GLY A 121 11.83 8.09 -13.72
C GLY A 121 10.46 7.60 -14.19
N ILE A 122 9.96 8.11 -15.30
CA ILE A 122 8.70 7.64 -15.90
C ILE A 122 8.86 6.19 -16.38
N TRP A 123 9.94 5.87 -17.11
CA TRP A 123 10.19 4.50 -17.56
C TRP A 123 10.37 3.52 -16.38
N LEU A 124 11.04 3.95 -15.33
CA LEU A 124 11.23 3.15 -14.13
C LEU A 124 9.89 2.88 -13.42
N ALA A 125 9.06 3.92 -13.26
CA ALA A 125 7.76 3.78 -12.61
C ALA A 125 6.75 2.97 -13.46
N VAL A 126 6.75 3.11 -14.78
CA VAL A 126 5.80 2.41 -15.67
C VAL A 126 6.33 1.05 -16.07
N ALA A 127 7.40 1.03 -16.87
CA ALA A 127 7.94 -0.22 -17.41
C ALA A 127 8.61 -1.07 -16.33
N GLY A 128 9.33 -0.44 -15.37
CA GLY A 128 9.94 -1.14 -14.25
C GLY A 128 8.92 -1.84 -13.37
N SER A 129 7.78 -1.20 -13.08
CA SER A 129 6.70 -1.81 -12.29
C SER A 129 6.01 -2.93 -13.04
N ILE A 130 5.68 -2.74 -14.32
CA ILE A 130 5.07 -3.79 -15.15
C ILE A 130 6.00 -5.00 -15.28
N LEU A 131 7.28 -4.78 -15.58
CA LEU A 131 8.27 -5.87 -15.66
C LEU A 131 8.40 -6.60 -14.32
N THR A 132 8.49 -5.88 -13.22
CA THR A 132 8.53 -6.48 -11.87
C THR A 132 7.29 -7.33 -11.60
N ALA A 133 6.10 -6.81 -11.94
CA ALA A 133 4.82 -7.53 -11.80
C ALA A 133 4.80 -8.82 -12.61
N LEU A 134 5.19 -8.76 -13.89
CA LEU A 134 5.17 -9.91 -14.80
C LEU A 134 6.20 -10.98 -14.39
N ILE A 135 7.42 -10.57 -14.01
CA ILE A 135 8.46 -11.51 -13.57
C ILE A 135 8.04 -12.18 -12.26
N LEU A 136 7.50 -11.43 -11.32
CA LEU A 136 7.00 -11.99 -10.06
C LEU A 136 5.81 -12.92 -10.31
N ALA A 137 4.85 -12.52 -11.15
CA ALA A 137 3.72 -13.35 -11.52
C ALA A 137 4.15 -14.67 -12.17
N ALA A 138 5.09 -14.62 -13.12
CA ALA A 138 5.65 -15.80 -13.74
C ALA A 138 6.36 -16.70 -12.71
N GLY A 139 7.11 -16.10 -11.77
CA GLY A 139 7.77 -16.81 -10.68
C GLY A 139 6.78 -17.50 -9.74
N ILE A 140 5.74 -16.79 -9.29
CA ILE A 140 4.68 -17.36 -8.43
C ILE A 140 3.94 -18.48 -9.16
N TRP A 141 3.57 -18.27 -10.42
CA TRP A 141 2.93 -19.29 -11.25
C TRP A 141 3.80 -20.53 -11.41
N PHE A 142 5.11 -20.34 -11.65
CA PHE A 142 6.06 -21.46 -11.79
C PHE A 142 6.22 -22.28 -10.50
N ILE A 143 6.41 -21.63 -9.34
CA ILE A 143 6.57 -22.32 -8.06
C ILE A 143 5.26 -22.95 -7.54
N SER A 144 4.10 -22.45 -7.97
CA SER A 144 2.78 -23.01 -7.61
C SER A 144 2.32 -24.10 -8.57
N SER A 145 3.05 -24.38 -9.68
CA SER A 145 2.70 -25.41 -10.64
C SER A 145 3.16 -26.80 -10.18
N ASP A 146 2.46 -27.83 -10.62
CA ASP A 146 2.77 -29.26 -10.31
C ASP A 146 4.19 -29.70 -10.70
N THR A 147 4.87 -28.91 -11.54
CA THR A 147 6.24 -29.19 -12.00
C THR A 147 7.30 -29.16 -10.90
N MET A 148 7.01 -28.51 -9.76
CA MET A 148 7.93 -28.39 -8.62
C MET A 148 7.64 -29.35 -7.47
N GLY A 149 6.85 -30.41 -7.67
CA GLY A 149 6.68 -31.51 -6.72
C GLY A 149 5.60 -31.29 -5.65
N GLY A 150 4.46 -30.80 -6.02
CA GLY A 150 3.22 -30.96 -5.23
C GLY A 150 3.05 -30.01 -4.08
N ILE A 151 3.45 -28.76 -4.20
CA ILE A 151 2.93 -27.70 -3.32
C ILE A 151 1.55 -27.32 -3.87
N GLU A 152 0.52 -28.08 -3.47
CA GLU A 152 -0.87 -27.79 -3.78
C GLU A 152 -1.33 -26.54 -2.99
N PHE A 153 -1.27 -25.36 -3.61
CA PHE A 153 -1.72 -24.11 -3.01
C PHE A 153 -3.07 -23.63 -3.59
N GLY A 154 -3.94 -24.49 -4.05
CA GLY A 154 -5.24 -24.06 -4.59
C GLY A 154 -5.19 -23.19 -5.84
N PHE A 155 -4.00 -22.75 -6.30
CA PHE A 155 -3.81 -21.92 -7.50
C PHE A 155 -4.02 -22.66 -8.82
N SER A 156 -4.06 -23.99 -8.78
CA SER A 156 -4.21 -24.85 -9.95
C SER A 156 -5.45 -24.55 -10.79
N GLN A 157 -6.50 -24.00 -10.19
CA GLN A 157 -7.75 -23.71 -10.92
C GLN A 157 -7.74 -22.38 -11.70
N LEU A 158 -7.04 -21.36 -11.19
CA LEU A 158 -6.99 -20.05 -11.85
C LEU A 158 -5.59 -19.70 -12.40
N GLY A 159 -4.57 -20.41 -11.99
CA GLY A 159 -3.23 -20.35 -12.55
C GLY A 159 -2.63 -18.94 -12.63
N PHE A 160 -2.08 -18.59 -13.78
CA PHE A 160 -1.41 -17.32 -14.04
C PHE A 160 -2.24 -16.04 -13.73
N PRO A 161 -3.58 -15.96 -13.93
CA PRO A 161 -4.33 -14.72 -13.59
C PRO A 161 -4.27 -14.31 -12.14
N ILE A 162 -4.31 -15.25 -11.19
CA ILE A 162 -4.17 -14.95 -9.76
C ILE A 162 -2.73 -14.55 -9.45
N ALA A 163 -1.75 -15.28 -9.99
CA ALA A 163 -0.35 -14.90 -9.84
C ALA A 163 -0.07 -13.50 -10.40
N LEU A 164 -0.71 -13.11 -11.51
CA LEU A 164 -0.62 -11.78 -12.10
C LEU A 164 -1.23 -10.72 -11.16
N MET A 165 -2.37 -10.99 -10.55
CA MET A 165 -3.00 -10.09 -9.58
C MET A 165 -2.06 -9.86 -8.38
N VAL A 166 -1.46 -10.91 -7.82
CA VAL A 166 -0.46 -10.78 -6.74
C VAL A 166 0.77 -10.02 -7.22
N GLY A 167 1.30 -10.33 -8.41
CA GLY A 167 2.46 -9.66 -8.99
C GLY A 167 2.24 -8.16 -9.19
N VAL A 168 1.08 -7.77 -9.70
CA VAL A 168 0.69 -6.37 -9.91
C VAL A 168 0.53 -5.64 -8.59
N SER A 169 -0.11 -6.24 -7.61
CA SER A 169 -0.25 -5.66 -6.27
C SER A 169 1.12 -5.38 -5.65
N MET A 170 2.08 -6.30 -5.86
CA MET A 170 3.45 -6.16 -5.37
C MET A 170 4.34 -5.25 -6.26
N ALA A 171 3.85 -4.64 -7.32
CA ALA A 171 4.66 -3.77 -8.18
C ALA A 171 4.97 -2.40 -7.56
N SER A 172 4.06 -1.87 -6.73
CA SER A 172 4.23 -0.58 -6.05
C SER A 172 5.32 -0.64 -4.99
N THR A 173 6.14 0.41 -4.88
CA THR A 173 7.20 0.57 -3.87
C THR A 173 6.85 1.68 -2.89
N ASP A 174 7.56 1.72 -1.75
CA ASP A 174 7.34 2.68 -0.67
C ASP A 174 8.64 3.43 -0.32
N SER A 175 8.74 4.66 -0.78
CA SER A 175 9.89 5.52 -0.50
C SER A 175 9.90 6.07 0.92
N ALA A 176 8.74 6.23 1.56
CA ALA A 176 8.64 6.71 2.92
C ALA A 176 9.22 5.67 3.91
N ALA A 177 8.93 4.39 3.69
CA ALA A 177 9.54 3.31 4.46
C ALA A 177 11.07 3.28 4.32
N ILE A 178 11.60 3.56 3.12
CA ILE A 178 13.06 3.65 2.90
C ILE A 178 13.66 4.80 3.71
N GLN A 179 13.05 5.98 3.64
CA GLN A 179 13.51 7.18 4.37
C GLN A 179 13.49 6.92 5.88
N SER A 180 12.39 6.37 6.41
CA SER A 180 12.26 6.02 7.83
C SER A 180 13.37 5.08 8.32
N VAL A 181 13.73 4.07 7.52
CA VAL A 181 14.83 3.13 7.85
C VAL A 181 16.19 3.83 7.85
N LEU A 182 16.45 4.70 6.88
CA LEU A 182 17.70 5.44 6.78
C LEU A 182 17.85 6.44 7.95
N GLU A 183 16.80 7.19 8.25
CA GLU A 183 16.76 8.13 9.39
C GLU A 183 16.95 7.39 10.72
N ALA A 184 16.28 6.26 10.92
CA ALA A 184 16.43 5.44 12.12
C ALA A 184 17.87 4.97 12.36
N THR A 185 18.65 4.80 11.29
CA THR A 185 20.07 4.39 11.35
C THR A 185 21.05 5.53 11.24
N GLY A 186 20.58 6.78 11.21
CA GLY A 186 21.41 7.98 11.06
C GLY A 186 22.16 8.03 9.72
N ARG A 187 21.57 7.47 8.67
CA ARG A 187 22.16 7.42 7.32
C ARG A 187 21.31 8.19 6.33
N SER A 188 21.93 8.61 5.25
CA SER A 188 21.27 9.26 4.13
C SER A 188 21.82 8.77 2.81
N ILE A 189 21.07 8.94 1.74
CA ILE A 189 21.48 8.66 0.36
C ILE A 189 21.62 9.97 -0.42
N PRO A 190 22.34 9.97 -1.56
CA PRO A 190 22.43 11.15 -2.41
C PRO A 190 21.06 11.71 -2.76
N LYS A 191 20.91 13.04 -2.71
CA LYS A 191 19.62 13.74 -2.97
C LYS A 191 18.93 13.29 -4.28
N GLN A 192 19.70 13.04 -5.34
CA GLN A 192 19.15 12.61 -6.62
C GLN A 192 18.53 11.22 -6.54
N LEU A 193 19.16 10.28 -5.81
CA LEU A 193 18.62 8.95 -5.57
C LEU A 193 17.36 8.99 -4.69
N GLY A 194 17.34 9.83 -3.67
CA GLY A 194 16.13 10.05 -2.86
C GLY A 194 14.96 10.52 -3.72
N LYS A 195 15.19 11.56 -4.56
CA LYS A 195 14.16 12.14 -5.42
C LYS A 195 13.65 11.17 -6.48
N ILE A 196 14.49 10.33 -7.08
CA ILE A 196 14.03 9.34 -8.04
C ILE A 196 13.19 8.24 -7.38
N LEU A 197 13.56 7.80 -6.16
CA LEU A 197 12.80 6.84 -5.38
C LEU A 197 11.42 7.41 -4.98
N GLU A 198 11.37 8.66 -4.53
CA GLU A 198 10.11 9.36 -4.22
C GLU A 198 9.21 9.45 -5.46
N PHE A 199 9.76 9.87 -6.58
CA PHE A 199 9.01 10.00 -7.82
C PHE A 199 8.53 8.66 -8.36
N GLU A 200 9.41 7.65 -8.37
CA GLU A 200 9.04 6.29 -8.74
C GLU A 200 7.90 5.77 -7.88
N SER A 201 8.05 5.85 -6.55
CA SER A 201 7.05 5.38 -5.60
C SER A 201 5.69 6.06 -5.79
N ALA A 202 5.69 7.38 -5.94
CA ALA A 202 4.46 8.15 -6.14
C ALA A 202 3.73 7.78 -7.44
N LEU A 203 4.47 7.58 -8.53
CA LEU A 203 3.89 7.27 -9.83
C LEU A 203 3.51 5.79 -9.95
N ASN A 204 4.35 4.87 -9.46
CA ASN A 204 4.08 3.43 -9.57
C ASN A 204 2.89 2.99 -8.71
N CYS A 205 2.59 3.67 -7.59
CA CYS A 205 1.36 3.45 -6.83
C CYS A 205 0.12 3.66 -7.68
N SER A 206 0.05 4.77 -8.43
CA SER A 206 -1.06 5.06 -9.34
C SER A 206 -1.16 4.06 -10.49
N ILE A 207 -0.01 3.64 -11.02
CA ILE A 207 0.06 2.63 -12.10
C ILE A 207 -0.38 1.26 -11.59
N ALA A 208 0.01 0.88 -10.38
CA ALA A 208 -0.39 -0.40 -9.77
C ALA A 208 -1.90 -0.50 -9.59
N VAL A 209 -2.58 0.59 -9.19
CA VAL A 209 -4.06 0.65 -9.12
C VAL A 209 -4.68 0.35 -10.48
N LEU A 210 -4.15 0.96 -11.55
CA LEU A 210 -4.65 0.74 -12.90
C LEU A 210 -4.37 -0.68 -13.40
N ALA A 211 -3.16 -1.17 -13.15
CA ALA A 211 -2.75 -2.51 -13.54
C ALA A 211 -3.56 -3.58 -12.79
N LEU A 212 -3.96 -3.31 -11.53
CA LEU A 212 -4.85 -4.20 -10.77
C LEU A 212 -6.22 -4.32 -11.45
N ALA A 213 -6.80 -3.23 -11.92
CA ALA A 213 -8.06 -3.27 -12.65
C ALA A 213 -7.96 -4.14 -13.93
N VAL A 214 -6.85 -4.09 -14.64
CA VAL A 214 -6.58 -4.98 -15.79
C VAL A 214 -6.40 -6.42 -15.34
N ALA A 215 -5.63 -6.68 -14.29
CA ALA A 215 -5.38 -8.03 -13.81
C ALA A 215 -6.66 -8.71 -13.29
N THR A 216 -7.51 -7.99 -12.56
CA THR A 216 -8.80 -8.50 -12.07
C THR A 216 -9.80 -8.75 -13.21
N SER A 217 -9.84 -7.89 -14.23
CA SER A 217 -10.64 -8.10 -15.44
C SER A 217 -10.13 -9.28 -16.27
N PHE A 218 -8.81 -9.44 -16.38
CA PHE A 218 -8.23 -10.62 -17.03
C PHE A 218 -8.56 -11.89 -16.27
N MET A 219 -8.51 -11.89 -14.96
CA MET A 219 -8.90 -12.99 -14.09
C MET A 219 -10.39 -13.39 -14.32
N ALA A 220 -11.29 -12.40 -14.40
CA ALA A 220 -12.71 -12.64 -14.71
C ALA A 220 -12.92 -13.20 -16.13
N SER A 221 -12.12 -12.80 -17.11
CA SER A 221 -12.25 -13.22 -18.52
C SER A 221 -11.79 -14.65 -18.80
N THR A 222 -10.95 -15.24 -17.94
CA THR A 222 -10.45 -16.62 -18.12
C THR A 222 -11.55 -17.66 -18.07
N VAL A 223 -12.66 -17.38 -17.40
CA VAL A 223 -13.80 -18.28 -17.27
C VAL A 223 -14.78 -18.16 -18.46
N THR A 224 -14.83 -17.00 -19.13
CA THR A 224 -15.84 -16.70 -20.16
C THR A 224 -15.41 -16.99 -21.60
N ASN A 225 -14.22 -17.59 -21.83
CA ASN A 225 -13.65 -17.86 -23.17
C ASN A 225 -13.54 -16.62 -24.10
N GLY A 226 -13.61 -15.41 -23.53
CA GLY A 226 -13.63 -14.15 -24.28
C GLY A 226 -12.32 -13.32 -24.20
N HIS A 227 -11.18 -13.97 -24.00
CA HIS A 227 -9.91 -13.31 -23.64
C HIS A 227 -9.50 -12.09 -24.49
N GLY A 228 -9.66 -12.16 -25.80
CA GLY A 228 -9.17 -11.08 -26.70
C GLY A 228 -10.06 -9.84 -26.68
N THR A 229 -11.36 -10.01 -26.66
CA THR A 229 -12.34 -8.91 -26.69
C THR A 229 -12.45 -8.19 -25.37
N VAL A 230 -12.42 -8.94 -24.25
CA VAL A 230 -12.47 -8.39 -22.89
C VAL A 230 -11.21 -7.58 -22.58
N LEU A 231 -10.01 -8.12 -22.88
CA LEU A 231 -8.77 -7.42 -22.63
C LEU A 231 -8.69 -6.10 -23.44
N ARG A 232 -9.13 -6.10 -24.71
CA ARG A 232 -9.15 -4.87 -25.52
C ARG A 232 -10.12 -3.83 -24.95
N ALA A 233 -11.31 -4.24 -24.51
CA ALA A 233 -12.28 -3.35 -23.90
C ALA A 233 -11.75 -2.73 -22.61
N GLU A 234 -11.10 -3.53 -21.75
CA GLU A 234 -10.48 -3.05 -20.53
C GLU A 234 -9.31 -2.09 -20.76
N MET A 235 -8.47 -2.34 -21.78
CA MET A 235 -7.40 -1.41 -22.13
C MET A 235 -7.95 -0.05 -22.60
N ILE A 236 -9.07 -0.04 -23.34
CA ILE A 236 -9.74 1.20 -23.74
C ILE A 236 -10.36 1.90 -22.50
N ALA A 237 -11.03 1.15 -21.62
CA ALA A 237 -11.58 1.68 -20.38
C ALA A 237 -10.48 2.26 -19.49
N LEU A 238 -9.33 1.58 -19.38
CA LEU A 238 -8.16 2.04 -18.65
C LEU A 238 -7.62 3.37 -19.20
N ALA A 239 -7.48 3.48 -20.52
CA ALA A 239 -7.07 4.74 -21.16
C ALA A 239 -8.08 5.86 -20.86
N GLY A 240 -9.38 5.53 -20.87
CA GLY A 240 -10.45 6.45 -20.46
C GLY A 240 -10.32 6.92 -19.00
N ARG A 241 -10.10 5.98 -18.07
CA ARG A 241 -9.87 6.28 -16.65
C ARG A 241 -8.64 7.18 -16.43
N LEU A 242 -7.56 6.93 -17.16
CA LEU A 242 -6.37 7.80 -17.14
C LEU A 242 -6.68 9.22 -17.58
N VAL A 243 -7.34 9.39 -18.72
CA VAL A 243 -7.70 10.71 -19.24
C VAL A 243 -8.63 11.44 -18.29
N ILE A 244 -9.69 10.78 -17.80
CA ILE A 244 -10.64 11.35 -16.84
C ILE A 244 -9.91 11.75 -15.56
N GLY A 245 -9.06 10.88 -15.01
CA GLY A 245 -8.30 11.17 -13.78
C GLY A 245 -7.36 12.37 -13.95
N LEU A 246 -6.69 12.50 -15.09
CA LEU A 246 -5.85 13.66 -15.41
C LEU A 246 -6.69 14.95 -15.52
N VAL A 247 -7.77 14.92 -16.29
CA VAL A 247 -8.63 16.10 -16.50
C VAL A 247 -9.26 16.55 -15.18
N VAL A 248 -9.87 15.63 -14.45
CA VAL A 248 -10.47 15.92 -13.13
C VAL A 248 -9.41 16.37 -12.14
N GLY A 249 -8.25 15.68 -12.09
CA GLY A 249 -7.17 16.03 -11.17
C GLY A 249 -6.58 17.42 -11.43
N ILE A 250 -6.40 17.81 -12.69
CA ILE A 250 -5.96 19.16 -13.05
C ILE A 250 -7.05 20.18 -12.69
N GLY A 251 -8.31 19.91 -13.02
CA GLY A 251 -9.44 20.79 -12.67
C GLY A 251 -9.57 20.99 -11.16
N MET A 252 -9.48 19.90 -10.38
CA MET A 252 -9.47 19.95 -8.92
C MET A 252 -8.21 20.64 -8.38
N GLY A 253 -7.07 20.52 -9.05
CA GLY A 253 -5.86 21.26 -8.73
C GLY A 253 -6.04 22.78 -8.85
N TYR A 254 -6.65 23.25 -9.94
CA TYR A 254 -7.00 24.67 -10.10
C TYR A 254 -8.01 25.14 -9.05
N PHE A 255 -9.05 24.35 -8.80
CA PHE A 255 -10.03 24.65 -7.73
C PHE A 255 -9.35 24.74 -6.37
N SER A 256 -8.46 23.80 -6.07
CA SER A 256 -7.71 23.75 -4.81
C SER A 256 -6.80 24.96 -4.64
N ARG A 257 -6.10 25.37 -5.70
CA ARG A 257 -5.29 26.59 -5.69
C ARG A 257 -6.12 27.82 -5.39
N LEU A 258 -7.26 28.01 -6.07
CA LEU A 258 -8.18 29.12 -5.83
C LEU A 258 -8.71 29.11 -4.38
N SER A 259 -9.01 27.92 -3.86
CA SER A 259 -9.48 27.76 -2.48
C SER A 259 -8.40 28.16 -1.46
N ILE A 260 -7.15 27.73 -1.67
CA ILE A 260 -6.02 28.15 -0.81
C ILE A 260 -5.83 29.66 -0.86
N GLU A 261 -5.83 30.27 -2.05
CA GLU A 261 -5.60 31.72 -2.21
C GLU A 261 -6.70 32.58 -1.61
N LYS A 262 -7.98 32.12 -1.61
CA LYS A 262 -9.12 32.89 -1.19
C LYS A 262 -9.64 32.60 0.22
N LEU A 263 -9.50 31.33 0.68
CA LEU A 263 -10.12 30.89 1.93
C LEU A 263 -9.13 30.79 3.08
N VAL A 264 -7.82 30.64 2.80
CA VAL A 264 -6.83 30.43 3.85
C VAL A 264 -6.41 31.80 4.42
N THR A 265 -6.77 32.03 5.66
CA THR A 265 -6.33 33.17 6.46
C THR A 265 -5.38 32.79 7.59
N ASP A 266 -5.30 31.48 7.92
CA ASP A 266 -4.42 30.92 8.94
C ASP A 266 -3.88 29.56 8.46
N ARG A 267 -2.62 29.25 8.83
CA ARG A 267 -1.98 27.97 8.47
C ARG A 267 -2.72 26.74 9.01
N SER A 268 -3.38 26.85 10.16
CA SER A 268 -4.18 25.75 10.74
C SER A 268 -5.32 25.29 9.83
N GLN A 269 -5.85 26.18 8.99
CA GLN A 269 -6.92 25.88 8.03
C GLN A 269 -6.43 25.01 6.87
N LEU A 270 -5.11 24.97 6.60
CA LEU A 270 -4.55 24.17 5.51
C LEU A 270 -4.75 22.68 5.72
N LEU A 271 -4.77 22.19 6.97
CA LEU A 271 -5.03 20.77 7.25
C LEU A 271 -6.46 20.39 6.84
N ILE A 272 -7.44 21.17 7.31
CA ILE A 272 -8.86 20.92 7.00
C ILE A 272 -9.10 21.03 5.50
N LEU A 273 -8.55 22.07 4.87
CA LEU A 273 -8.68 22.29 3.44
C LEU A 273 -7.99 21.18 2.64
N GLY A 274 -6.77 20.77 3.01
CA GLY A 274 -6.02 19.67 2.35
C GLY A 274 -6.76 18.35 2.41
N LEU A 275 -7.31 17.99 3.59
CA LEU A 275 -8.15 16.80 3.74
C LEU A 275 -9.40 16.87 2.86
N SER A 276 -10.09 18.00 2.89
CA SER A 276 -11.30 18.21 2.07
C SER A 276 -10.99 18.08 0.59
N LEU A 277 -9.90 18.68 0.11
CA LEU A 277 -9.50 18.68 -1.29
C LEU A 277 -9.08 17.26 -1.77
N ALA A 278 -8.38 16.51 -0.92
CA ALA A 278 -8.02 15.12 -1.22
C ALA A 278 -9.27 14.24 -1.41
N LEU A 279 -10.20 14.31 -0.47
CA LEU A 279 -11.46 13.57 -0.52
C LEU A 279 -12.34 14.00 -1.69
N MET A 280 -12.45 15.30 -1.96
CA MET A 280 -13.19 15.83 -3.11
C MET A 280 -12.57 15.39 -4.42
N ALA A 281 -11.24 15.44 -4.57
CA ALA A 281 -10.55 15.00 -5.78
C ALA A 281 -10.78 13.52 -6.06
N TYR A 282 -10.71 12.69 -5.02
CA TYR A 282 -11.06 11.26 -5.12
C TYR A 282 -12.54 11.08 -5.49
N GLY A 283 -13.46 11.73 -4.79
CA GLY A 283 -14.89 11.58 -4.99
C GLY A 283 -15.34 11.99 -6.38
N VAL A 284 -14.91 13.18 -6.85
CA VAL A 284 -15.24 13.66 -8.22
C VAL A 284 -14.64 12.73 -9.27
N GLY A 285 -13.39 12.31 -9.12
CA GLY A 285 -12.73 11.40 -10.06
C GLY A 285 -13.40 10.02 -10.12
N SER A 286 -13.86 9.50 -8.98
CA SER A 286 -14.60 8.23 -8.89
C SER A 286 -15.97 8.33 -9.57
N LEU A 287 -16.71 9.39 -9.32
CA LEU A 287 -18.03 9.63 -9.94
C LEU A 287 -17.93 9.88 -11.45
N ALA A 288 -16.87 10.55 -11.91
CA ALA A 288 -16.67 10.86 -13.32
C ALA A 288 -16.28 9.65 -14.18
N GLY A 289 -15.69 8.61 -13.61
CA GLY A 289 -15.28 7.43 -14.39
C GLY A 289 -14.36 6.47 -13.65
N GLN A 290 -14.56 6.26 -12.36
CA GLN A 290 -13.76 5.36 -11.53
C GLN A 290 -12.25 5.73 -11.50
N ALA A 291 -11.94 7.02 -11.62
CA ALA A 291 -10.57 7.55 -11.71
C ALA A 291 -10.13 8.30 -10.44
N GLY A 292 -10.75 8.01 -9.28
CA GLY A 292 -10.58 8.75 -8.03
C GLY A 292 -9.14 8.81 -7.54
N PHE A 293 -8.44 7.69 -7.52
CA PHE A 293 -7.06 7.62 -7.07
C PHE A 293 -6.10 8.44 -7.94
N ILE A 294 -6.29 8.39 -9.27
CA ILE A 294 -5.48 9.18 -10.21
C ILE A 294 -5.78 10.66 -10.03
N SER A 295 -7.05 11.02 -9.89
CA SER A 295 -7.48 12.40 -9.66
C SER A 295 -6.88 12.96 -8.37
N ALA A 296 -6.92 12.21 -7.26
CA ALA A 296 -6.31 12.61 -5.99
C ALA A 296 -4.79 12.83 -6.13
N PHE A 297 -4.08 11.90 -6.76
CA PHE A 297 -2.64 12.02 -7.02
C PHE A 297 -2.31 13.24 -7.87
N VAL A 298 -2.99 13.43 -9.01
CA VAL A 298 -2.74 14.56 -9.93
C VAL A 298 -3.06 15.90 -9.25
N THR A 299 -4.12 15.96 -8.45
CA THR A 299 -4.45 17.14 -7.63
C THR A 299 -3.30 17.45 -6.66
N GLY A 300 -2.76 16.44 -5.98
CA GLY A 300 -1.59 16.59 -5.12
C GLY A 300 -0.37 17.12 -5.86
N VAL A 301 -0.03 16.52 -7.03
CA VAL A 301 1.09 16.99 -7.89
C VAL A 301 0.89 18.45 -8.30
N PHE A 302 -0.32 18.82 -8.67
CA PHE A 302 -0.64 20.20 -9.06
C PHE A 302 -0.39 21.16 -7.88
N LEU A 303 -0.85 20.84 -6.68
CA LEU A 303 -0.65 21.66 -5.50
C LEU A 303 0.81 21.75 -5.07
N GLY A 304 1.54 20.65 -5.08
CA GLY A 304 2.96 20.60 -4.70
C GLY A 304 3.90 21.33 -5.67
N ASN A 305 3.44 21.70 -6.88
CA ASN A 305 4.27 22.34 -7.90
C ASN A 305 3.85 23.75 -8.28
N ASN A 306 2.72 24.26 -7.71
CA ASN A 306 2.24 25.60 -7.98
C ASN A 306 2.78 26.61 -6.95
N LYS A 307 2.96 27.86 -7.42
CA LYS A 307 3.19 29.00 -6.54
C LYS A 307 1.84 29.59 -6.12
N TYR A 308 1.73 29.95 -4.88
CA TYR A 308 0.56 30.63 -4.32
C TYR A 308 0.83 32.13 -4.23
N SER A 309 -0.22 32.95 -4.46
CA SER A 309 -0.17 34.39 -4.23
C SER A 309 -0.33 34.73 -2.75
N ASN A 310 -0.70 33.78 -1.91
CA ASN A 310 -0.85 33.94 -0.49
C ASN A 310 0.50 33.72 0.20
N ASP A 311 1.06 34.77 0.80
CA ASP A 311 2.38 34.73 1.47
C ASP A 311 2.43 33.78 2.69
N LEU A 312 1.29 33.35 3.21
CA LEU A 312 1.18 32.39 4.32
C LEU A 312 1.43 30.96 3.88
N VAL A 313 1.36 30.68 2.57
CA VAL A 313 1.32 29.32 2.04
C VAL A 313 2.40 29.10 0.99
N SER A 314 3.27 28.15 1.25
CA SER A 314 4.17 27.55 0.22
C SER A 314 3.77 26.10 -0.05
N PRO A 315 4.18 25.52 -1.19
CA PRO A 315 3.96 24.09 -1.46
C PRO A 315 4.52 23.19 -0.35
N GLU A 316 5.69 23.54 0.18
CA GLU A 316 6.35 22.84 1.27
C GLU A 316 5.50 22.90 2.56
N CYS A 317 4.95 24.07 2.87
CA CYS A 317 4.06 24.25 4.03
C CYS A 317 2.81 23.36 3.96
N VAL A 318 2.19 23.22 2.79
CA VAL A 318 1.05 22.30 2.59
C VAL A 318 1.46 20.85 2.84
N SER A 319 2.61 20.45 2.32
CA SER A 319 3.13 19.10 2.51
C SER A 319 3.47 18.81 3.99
N GLU A 320 4.11 19.76 4.69
CA GLU A 320 4.47 19.62 6.10
C GLU A 320 3.24 19.47 7.01
N ILE A 321 2.20 20.29 6.76
CA ILE A 321 0.96 20.24 7.56
C ILE A 321 0.18 18.93 7.31
N MET A 322 0.26 18.35 6.11
CA MET A 322 -0.41 17.11 5.76
C MET A 322 0.37 15.87 6.21
N LEU A 323 1.67 15.98 6.50
CA LEU A 323 2.53 14.86 6.88
C LEU A 323 2.01 14.05 8.08
N PRO A 324 1.70 14.65 9.25
CA PRO A 324 1.22 13.88 10.40
C PRO A 324 -0.06 13.10 10.11
N PHE A 325 -0.93 13.65 9.26
CA PHE A 325 -2.16 12.98 8.88
C PHE A 325 -1.89 11.79 7.95
N ASN A 326 -0.95 11.93 7.02
CA ASN A 326 -0.51 10.82 6.18
C ASN A 326 0.10 9.69 7.02
N GLU A 327 0.96 10.01 7.99
CA GLU A 327 1.55 9.04 8.91
C GLU A 327 0.48 8.31 9.74
N MET A 328 -0.50 9.03 10.29
CA MET A 328 -1.64 8.43 11.00
C MET A 328 -2.42 7.47 10.10
N THR A 329 -2.63 7.84 8.85
CA THR A 329 -3.32 7.02 7.85
C THR A 329 -2.55 5.75 7.52
N GLU A 330 -1.24 5.85 7.33
CA GLU A 330 -0.36 4.69 7.12
C GLU A 330 -0.37 3.75 8.33
N ILE A 331 -0.24 4.29 9.55
CA ILE A 331 -0.32 3.52 10.79
C ILE A 331 -1.64 2.75 10.87
N ALA A 332 -2.76 3.43 10.61
CA ALA A 332 -4.09 2.84 10.68
C ALA A 332 -4.24 1.68 9.69
N ILE A 333 -3.78 1.86 8.46
CA ILE A 333 -3.91 0.85 7.41
C ILE A 333 -3.04 -0.38 7.69
N PHE A 334 -1.79 -0.21 8.12
CA PHE A 334 -0.91 -1.32 8.49
C PHE A 334 -1.44 -2.10 9.70
N PHE A 335 -1.95 -1.38 10.70
CA PHE A 335 -2.56 -2.02 11.87
C PHE A 335 -3.77 -2.86 11.48
N ILE A 336 -4.66 -2.32 10.64
CA ILE A 336 -5.87 -3.02 10.18
C ILE A 336 -5.51 -4.26 9.35
N PHE A 337 -4.56 -4.16 8.42
CA PHE A 337 -4.12 -5.33 7.66
C PHE A 337 -3.48 -6.39 8.56
N GLY A 338 -2.73 -5.99 9.59
CA GLY A 338 -2.27 -6.90 10.62
C GLY A 338 -3.42 -7.56 11.38
N LEU A 339 -4.47 -6.79 11.72
CA LEU A 339 -5.62 -7.27 12.48
C LEU A 339 -6.50 -8.25 11.68
N ILE A 340 -6.67 -8.03 10.38
CA ILE A 340 -7.45 -8.90 9.49
C ILE A 340 -6.71 -10.21 9.20
N SER A 341 -5.39 -10.15 9.08
CA SER A 341 -4.56 -11.32 8.78
C SER A 341 -4.54 -12.29 9.96
N THR A 342 -4.85 -13.56 9.72
CA THR A 342 -4.81 -14.58 10.78
C THR A 342 -3.46 -15.31 10.79
N PRO A 343 -2.92 -15.69 11.96
CA PRO A 343 -1.68 -16.46 12.02
C PRO A 343 -1.74 -17.77 11.22
N GLN A 344 -2.90 -18.44 11.20
CA GLN A 344 -3.10 -19.67 10.44
C GLN A 344 -2.95 -19.42 8.95
N MET A 345 -3.61 -18.38 8.43
CA MET A 345 -3.53 -17.96 7.02
C MET A 345 -2.08 -17.66 6.60
N VAL A 346 -1.32 -16.95 7.46
CA VAL A 346 0.08 -16.62 7.21
C VAL A 346 0.96 -17.88 7.20
N LEU A 347 0.77 -18.77 8.19
CA LEU A 347 1.58 -19.99 8.33
C LEU A 347 1.33 -20.99 7.21
N SER A 348 0.09 -21.13 6.71
CA SER A 348 -0.25 -22.08 5.63
C SER A 348 0.49 -21.76 4.32
N VAL A 349 0.71 -20.49 4.02
CA VAL A 349 1.32 -20.03 2.76
C VAL A 349 2.79 -19.61 2.90
N LEU A 350 3.37 -19.76 4.10
CA LEU A 350 4.71 -19.25 4.43
C LEU A 350 5.80 -19.69 3.44
N PRO A 351 5.89 -20.97 3.00
CA PRO A 351 6.93 -21.41 2.09
C PRO A 351 6.84 -20.72 0.72
N ILE A 352 5.65 -20.65 0.12
CA ILE A 352 5.46 -20.00 -1.19
C ILE A 352 5.70 -18.50 -1.09
N ALA A 353 5.22 -17.86 -0.03
CA ALA A 353 5.40 -16.43 0.19
C ALA A 353 6.88 -16.06 0.40
N PHE A 354 7.64 -16.91 1.09
CA PHE A 354 9.08 -16.73 1.25
C PHE A 354 9.80 -16.83 -0.09
N LEU A 355 9.52 -17.87 -0.89
CA LEU A 355 10.10 -18.01 -2.23
C LEU A 355 9.71 -16.87 -3.16
N ALA A 356 8.43 -16.45 -3.15
CA ALA A 356 7.97 -15.29 -3.91
C ALA A 356 8.68 -14.01 -3.49
N SER A 357 8.93 -13.82 -2.18
CA SER A 357 9.71 -12.69 -1.66
C SER A 357 11.15 -12.70 -2.17
N LEU A 358 11.80 -13.87 -2.21
CA LEU A 358 13.14 -13.99 -2.77
C LEU A 358 13.16 -13.70 -4.27
N ILE A 359 12.16 -14.19 -5.02
CA ILE A 359 12.01 -13.88 -6.45
C ILE A 359 11.82 -12.37 -6.63
N LEU A 360 10.98 -11.73 -5.84
CA LEU A 360 10.76 -10.29 -5.91
C LEU A 360 12.06 -9.49 -5.68
N MET A 361 12.79 -9.81 -4.60
CA MET A 361 13.97 -9.06 -4.17
C MET A 361 15.20 -9.31 -5.02
N PHE A 362 15.44 -10.57 -5.42
CA PHE A 362 16.69 -10.97 -6.08
C PHE A 362 16.57 -11.17 -7.59
N VAL A 363 15.35 -11.33 -8.12
CA VAL A 363 15.12 -11.59 -9.55
C VAL A 363 14.28 -10.49 -10.18
N ALA A 364 13.04 -10.31 -9.73
CA ALA A 364 12.08 -9.44 -10.43
C ALA A 364 12.53 -7.99 -10.43
N ARG A 365 12.86 -7.43 -9.28
CA ARG A 365 13.30 -6.04 -9.15
C ARG A 365 14.68 -5.79 -9.78
N PRO A 366 15.73 -6.59 -9.52
CA PRO A 366 17.02 -6.41 -10.18
C PRO A 366 16.96 -6.55 -11.69
N LEU A 367 16.23 -7.53 -12.21
CA LEU A 367 16.12 -7.75 -13.65
C LEU A 367 15.35 -6.62 -14.34
N SER A 368 14.27 -6.13 -13.74
CA SER A 368 13.52 -4.99 -14.28
C SER A 368 14.38 -3.72 -14.39
N LEU A 369 15.20 -3.43 -13.36
CA LEU A 369 16.15 -2.31 -13.40
C LEU A 369 17.30 -2.56 -14.38
N ALA A 370 17.83 -3.78 -14.45
CA ALA A 370 18.88 -4.13 -15.41
C ALA A 370 18.43 -3.91 -16.86
N MET A 371 17.17 -4.25 -17.18
CA MET A 371 16.59 -3.98 -18.51
C MET A 371 16.46 -2.48 -18.81
N LEU A 372 16.30 -1.63 -17.80
CA LEU A 372 16.23 -0.18 -17.94
C LEU A 372 17.59 0.52 -17.77
N SER A 373 18.63 -0.22 -17.39
CA SER A 373 19.97 0.35 -17.17
C SER A 373 20.57 1.11 -18.36
N PRO A 374 20.29 0.75 -19.64
CA PRO A 374 20.83 1.50 -20.80
C PRO A 374 20.32 2.94 -20.90
N ILE A 375 19.15 3.25 -20.32
CA ILE A 375 18.56 4.60 -20.30
C ILE A 375 18.74 5.30 -18.95
N SER A 376 19.38 4.63 -17.99
CA SER A 376 19.59 5.17 -16.64
C SER A 376 20.72 6.21 -16.65
N PRO A 377 20.51 7.40 -16.06
CA PRO A 377 21.55 8.38 -15.85
C PRO A 377 22.46 8.07 -14.65
N PHE A 378 22.15 6.99 -13.90
CA PHE A 378 22.84 6.61 -12.66
C PHE A 378 23.92 5.56 -12.93
N SER A 379 24.96 5.56 -12.07
CA SER A 379 26.03 4.57 -12.12
C SER A 379 25.53 3.15 -11.78
N ALA A 380 26.32 2.14 -12.12
CA ALA A 380 25.96 0.73 -11.81
C ALA A 380 25.74 0.50 -10.32
N LYS A 381 26.49 1.17 -9.44
CA LYS A 381 26.32 1.09 -7.97
C LYS A 381 25.00 1.73 -7.51
N GLU A 382 24.66 2.88 -8.09
CA GLU A 382 23.41 3.57 -7.81
C GLU A 382 22.21 2.78 -8.32
N ASN A 383 22.28 2.20 -9.52
CA ASN A 383 21.24 1.32 -10.05
C ASN A 383 21.09 0.05 -9.19
N LEU A 384 22.18 -0.51 -8.67
CA LEU A 384 22.11 -1.64 -7.74
C LEU A 384 21.40 -1.24 -6.42
N LEU A 385 21.70 -0.04 -5.89
CA LEU A 385 21.00 0.47 -4.72
C LEU A 385 19.53 0.73 -5.00
N LEU A 386 19.18 1.37 -6.13
CA LEU A 386 17.78 1.57 -6.57
C LEU A 386 17.02 0.26 -6.69
N SER A 387 17.68 -0.79 -7.19
CA SER A 387 17.12 -2.13 -7.26
C SER A 387 16.81 -2.69 -5.85
N TRP A 388 17.72 -2.49 -4.90
CA TRP A 388 17.55 -2.98 -3.53
C TRP A 388 16.57 -2.14 -2.71
N CYS A 389 16.41 -0.85 -3.01
CA CYS A 389 15.47 0.07 -2.39
C CYS A 389 14.03 -0.12 -2.90
N GLY A 390 13.58 -1.35 -3.05
CA GLY A 390 12.22 -1.69 -3.49
C GLY A 390 11.33 -2.13 -2.31
N LEU A 391 11.31 -1.40 -1.19
CA LEU A 391 10.46 -1.72 -0.06
C LEU A 391 8.97 -1.68 -0.46
N ARG A 392 8.20 -2.61 0.10
CA ARG A 392 6.74 -2.72 -0.12
C ARG A 392 6.03 -2.22 1.13
N GLY A 393 5.13 -1.25 0.94
CA GLY A 393 4.42 -0.58 2.02
C GLY A 393 2.94 -0.89 2.08
N ALA A 394 2.13 0.11 2.49
CA ALA A 394 0.68 0.00 2.64
C ALA A 394 -0.04 -0.23 1.31
N VAL A 395 0.40 0.43 0.23
CA VAL A 395 -0.27 0.35 -1.08
C VAL A 395 -0.26 -1.07 -1.65
N PRO A 396 0.84 -1.82 -1.68
CA PRO A 396 0.85 -3.24 -2.07
C PRO A 396 -0.10 -4.12 -1.26
N LEU A 397 -0.15 -3.95 0.06
CA LEU A 397 -1.10 -4.67 0.92
C LEU A 397 -2.54 -4.36 0.51
N ALA A 398 -2.84 -3.07 0.42
CA ALA A 398 -4.15 -2.57 0.08
C ALA A 398 -4.65 -3.11 -1.27
N LEU A 399 -3.84 -2.97 -2.31
CA LEU A 399 -4.18 -3.46 -3.65
C LEU A 399 -4.30 -4.99 -3.70
N GLY A 400 -3.51 -5.69 -2.92
CA GLY A 400 -3.56 -7.14 -2.87
C GLY A 400 -4.83 -7.68 -2.24
N PHE A 401 -5.25 -7.10 -1.13
CA PHE A 401 -6.49 -7.45 -0.47
C PHE A 401 -7.71 -7.05 -1.34
N GLU A 402 -7.70 -5.85 -1.93
CA GLU A 402 -8.73 -5.44 -2.90
C GLU A 402 -8.81 -6.40 -4.09
N GLY A 403 -7.67 -6.82 -4.65
CA GLY A 403 -7.61 -7.78 -5.75
C GLY A 403 -8.18 -9.15 -5.36
N ALA A 404 -7.89 -9.64 -4.16
CA ALA A 404 -8.40 -10.91 -3.67
C ALA A 404 -9.93 -10.93 -3.53
N GLU A 405 -10.56 -9.81 -3.19
CA GLU A 405 -12.03 -9.68 -3.12
C GLU A 405 -12.75 -9.87 -4.47
N TYR A 406 -12.03 -9.84 -5.58
CA TYR A 406 -12.61 -10.15 -6.90
C TYR A 406 -12.68 -11.65 -7.18
N ILE A 407 -11.94 -12.50 -6.46
CA ILE A 407 -11.93 -13.95 -6.67
C ILE A 407 -13.33 -14.57 -6.53
N PRO A 408 -14.13 -14.29 -5.48
CA PRO A 408 -15.49 -14.85 -5.37
C PRO A 408 -16.48 -14.36 -6.44
N LYS A 409 -16.15 -13.25 -7.13
CA LYS A 409 -16.97 -12.68 -8.20
C LYS A 409 -16.78 -13.38 -9.54
N ILE A 410 -15.81 -14.31 -9.63
CA ILE A 410 -15.53 -15.08 -10.84
C ILE A 410 -16.62 -16.14 -11.02
N ALA A 411 -17.29 -16.12 -12.17
CA ALA A 411 -18.37 -17.06 -12.46
C ALA A 411 -17.86 -18.52 -12.47
N GLY A 412 -18.60 -19.42 -11.81
CA GLY A 412 -18.32 -20.86 -11.84
C GLY A 412 -17.31 -21.37 -10.81
N ILE A 413 -16.78 -20.53 -9.91
CA ILE A 413 -15.96 -20.99 -8.79
C ILE A 413 -16.87 -21.45 -7.65
N ASP A 414 -16.54 -22.60 -7.06
CA ASP A 414 -17.17 -23.06 -5.83
C ASP A 414 -16.91 -22.06 -4.68
N PRO A 415 -17.92 -21.64 -3.90
CA PRO A 415 -17.75 -20.65 -2.83
C PRO A 415 -16.72 -21.05 -1.77
N ILE A 416 -16.56 -22.34 -1.48
CA ILE A 416 -15.58 -22.84 -0.50
C ILE A 416 -14.17 -22.65 -1.06
N ILE A 417 -13.95 -23.03 -2.32
CA ILE A 417 -12.66 -22.85 -3.00
C ILE A 417 -12.32 -21.36 -3.15
N ALA A 418 -13.33 -20.54 -3.50
CA ALA A 418 -13.14 -19.10 -3.61
C ALA A 418 -12.68 -18.48 -2.29
N HIS A 419 -13.27 -18.87 -1.16
CA HIS A 419 -12.89 -18.39 0.17
C HIS A 419 -11.46 -18.81 0.55
N GLU A 420 -11.08 -20.05 0.27
CA GLU A 420 -9.74 -20.55 0.51
C GLU A 420 -8.69 -19.80 -0.35
N LEU A 421 -8.99 -19.56 -1.63
CA LEU A 421 -8.13 -18.80 -2.52
C LEU A 421 -7.94 -17.35 -2.06
N VAL A 422 -8.99 -16.69 -1.59
CA VAL A 422 -8.88 -15.34 -1.00
C VAL A 422 -7.92 -15.34 0.18
N GLN A 423 -8.12 -16.24 1.15
CA GLN A 423 -7.26 -16.35 2.33
C GLN A 423 -5.80 -16.64 1.96
N ASN A 424 -5.57 -17.54 1.01
CA ASN A 424 -4.22 -17.86 0.54
C ASN A 424 -3.56 -16.66 -0.15
N CYS A 425 -4.27 -15.93 -1.01
CA CYS A 425 -3.75 -14.73 -1.66
C CYS A 425 -3.41 -13.63 -0.65
N GLU A 426 -4.31 -13.33 0.27
CA GLU A 426 -4.08 -12.35 1.35
C GLU A 426 -2.88 -12.74 2.21
N GLY A 427 -2.76 -14.02 2.59
CA GLY A 427 -1.64 -14.54 3.35
C GLY A 427 -0.30 -14.42 2.62
N ILE A 428 -0.27 -14.71 1.31
CA ILE A 428 0.93 -14.55 0.48
C ILE A 428 1.34 -13.09 0.40
N ILE A 429 0.39 -12.19 0.10
CA ILE A 429 0.62 -10.75 -0.01
C ILE A 429 1.14 -10.17 1.29
N PHE A 430 0.48 -10.48 2.40
CA PHE A 430 0.91 -10.08 3.73
C PHE A 430 2.33 -10.55 4.04
N SER A 431 2.61 -11.82 3.83
CA SER A 431 3.91 -12.42 4.12
C SER A 431 5.02 -11.86 3.23
N ILE A 432 4.76 -11.60 1.95
CA ILE A 432 5.73 -10.95 1.05
C ILE A 432 6.11 -9.57 1.60
N VAL A 433 5.13 -8.76 2.04
CA VAL A 433 5.42 -7.44 2.61
C VAL A 433 6.22 -7.56 3.90
N VAL A 434 5.86 -8.49 4.80
CA VAL A 434 6.61 -8.74 6.04
C VAL A 434 8.06 -9.14 5.74
N PHE A 435 8.30 -10.11 4.86
CA PHE A 435 9.65 -10.53 4.49
C PHE A 435 10.45 -9.41 3.81
N ASN A 436 9.79 -8.64 2.95
CA ASN A 436 10.41 -7.52 2.26
C ASN A 436 10.84 -6.43 3.25
N LEU A 437 9.96 -6.01 4.16
CA LEU A 437 10.27 -5.04 5.21
C LEU A 437 11.36 -5.56 6.16
N LEU A 438 11.33 -6.84 6.50
CA LEU A 438 12.32 -7.43 7.40
C LEU A 438 13.69 -7.53 6.71
N ILE A 439 13.78 -8.14 5.54
CA ILE A 439 15.06 -8.41 4.87
C ILE A 439 15.65 -7.13 4.28
N GLN A 440 14.92 -6.43 3.43
CA GLN A 440 15.42 -5.21 2.80
C GLN A 440 15.51 -4.06 3.81
N GLY A 441 14.52 -3.89 4.71
CA GLY A 441 14.55 -2.86 5.74
C GLY A 441 15.82 -2.92 6.59
N ILE A 442 16.23 -4.10 7.05
CA ILE A 442 17.46 -4.26 7.84
C ILE A 442 18.72 -4.07 6.98
N THR A 443 18.68 -4.49 5.73
CA THR A 443 19.89 -4.54 4.88
C THR A 443 20.17 -3.27 4.09
N ILE A 444 19.17 -2.42 3.79
CA ILE A 444 19.36 -1.14 3.06
C ILE A 444 20.47 -0.28 3.66
N PRO A 445 20.52 0.00 4.98
CA PRO A 445 21.58 0.82 5.56
C PRO A 445 22.97 0.21 5.38
N HIS A 446 23.07 -1.12 5.39
CA HIS A 446 24.33 -1.83 5.15
C HIS A 446 24.75 -1.75 3.68
N PHE A 447 23.77 -1.84 2.74
CA PHE A 447 24.01 -1.65 1.31
C PHE A 447 24.53 -0.25 0.98
N VAL A 448 23.91 0.79 1.54
CA VAL A 448 24.34 2.19 1.38
C VAL A 448 25.79 2.35 1.80
N LYS A 449 26.16 1.82 2.98
CA LYS A 449 27.54 1.86 3.48
C LYS A 449 28.50 1.08 2.56
N ARG A 450 28.15 -0.15 2.17
CA ARG A 450 29.02 -1.01 1.38
C ARG A 450 29.29 -0.47 -0.02
N LEU A 451 28.31 0.23 -0.60
CA LEU A 451 28.43 0.84 -1.92
C LEU A 451 29.13 2.21 -1.87
N HIS A 452 29.39 2.76 -0.67
CA HIS A 452 29.90 4.12 -0.46
C HIS A 452 29.01 5.19 -1.07
N LEU A 453 27.68 5.04 -0.92
CA LEU A 453 26.65 5.96 -1.42
C LEU A 453 25.98 6.74 -0.27
N GLU A 454 26.75 7.06 0.78
CA GLU A 454 26.27 7.90 1.88
C GLU A 454 26.20 9.35 1.41
N GLY A 455 25.04 9.96 1.55
CA GLY A 455 24.83 11.38 1.31
C GLY A 455 25.24 12.22 2.54
N PRO A 456 25.46 13.52 2.41
CA PRO A 456 25.72 14.40 3.56
C PRO A 456 24.47 14.50 4.45
N LEU A 457 24.60 14.18 5.73
CA LEU A 457 23.53 14.24 6.73
C LEU A 457 22.92 15.65 6.88
N ALA A 458 23.70 16.71 6.61
CA ALA A 458 23.29 18.11 6.76
C ALA A 458 22.26 18.56 5.70
N ASP A 459 22.09 17.80 4.62
CA ASP A 459 21.29 18.19 3.46
C ASP A 459 19.81 17.77 3.54
N GLN A 460 19.40 17.05 4.58
CA GLN A 460 18.00 16.61 4.79
C GLN A 460 17.23 17.55 5.74
N LEU A 461 17.93 18.46 6.46
CA LEU A 461 17.34 19.41 7.42
C LEU A 461 17.19 20.82 6.83
N ALA A 462 17.55 21.03 5.59
CA ALA A 462 17.35 22.25 4.82
C ALA A 462 16.33 22.03 3.70
#